data_7d78bb5bfcb966ae786839c79af30e18
#
_entry.id   7d78bb5bfcb966ae786839c79af30e18
#
_cell.length_a   1.000
_cell.length_b   1.000
_cell.length_c   1.000
_cell.angle_alpha   90.00
_cell.angle_beta   90.00
_cell.angle_gamma   90.00
#
_symmetry.space_group_name_H-M   'P 1'
#
loop_
_entity.id
_entity.type
_entity.pdbx_description
1 polymer ?
#
loop_
_entity_poly.entity_id
_entity_poly.type
_entity_poly.pdbx_seq_one_letter_code
_entity_poly.pdbx_strand_id
1 'polypeptide(L)' 'MTNSTLTEEQLDFRQQVLLILFKNFGDGDYSNQSIYECADDWCSKQVTTNGLVNYYKAYYNK' A
#
# COMPACT_ATOMS: atom_id res chain seq x y z
N MET A 1 12.14 -16.66 12.80
CA MET A 1 11.99 -16.22 12.51
C MET A 1 11.62 -15.76 11.77
N THR A 2 11.43 -15.43 11.46
CA THR A 2 11.03 -14.98 10.95
C THR A 2 11.16 -14.56 10.07
N ASN A 3 11.11 -14.42 9.66
CA ASN A 3 11.15 -14.10 8.85
C ASN A 3 11.09 -13.29 8.01
N SER A 4 10.82 -13.06 7.44
CA SER A 4 10.51 -12.27 6.53
C SER A 4 10.88 -11.03 6.70
N THR A 5 11.89 -10.77 6.49
CA THR A 5 12.28 -9.69 6.81
C THR A 5 12.38 -8.81 5.76
N LEU A 6 11.63 -7.82 5.72
CA LEU A 6 11.79 -6.69 4.84
C LEU A 6 13.01 -5.91 5.28
N THR A 7 13.76 -5.39 4.33
CA THR A 7 14.85 -4.49 4.65
C THR A 7 14.28 -3.17 5.17
N GLU A 8 15.13 -2.34 5.75
CA GLU A 8 14.69 -1.03 6.20
C GLU A 8 14.14 -0.20 5.06
N GLU A 9 14.76 -0.30 3.89
CA GLU A 9 14.28 0.42 2.73
C GLU A 9 12.89 -0.04 2.33
N GLN A 10 12.66 -1.34 2.37
CA GLN A 10 11.35 -1.89 2.02
C GLN A 10 10.30 -1.47 3.04
N LEU A 11 10.65 -1.47 4.31
CA LEU A 11 9.72 -1.03 5.34
C LEU A 11 9.40 0.45 5.20
N ASP A 12 10.39 1.26 4.89
CA ASP A 12 10.17 2.67 4.68
C ASP A 12 9.27 2.92 3.47
N PHE A 13 9.52 2.23 2.40
CA PHE A 13 8.68 2.35 1.20
C PHE A 13 7.24 1.93 1.50
N ARG A 14 7.08 0.82 2.20
CA ARG A 14 5.75 0.35 2.55
C ARG A 14 5.03 1.36 3.44
N GLN A 15 5.76 1.99 4.36
CA GLN A 15 5.20 3.03 5.21
C GLN A 15 4.70 4.20 4.38
N GLN A 16 5.47 4.63 3.38
CA GLN A 16 5.04 5.71 2.51
C GLN A 16 3.80 5.34 1.72
N VAL A 17 3.75 4.11 1.22
CA VAL A 17 2.58 3.64 0.49
C VAL A 17 1.34 3.68 1.39
N LEU A 18 1.48 3.18 2.61
CA LEU A 18 0.37 3.18 3.55
C LEU A 18 -0.08 4.59 3.89
N LEU A 19 0.86 5.51 4.08
CA LEU A 19 0.50 6.89 4.39
C LEU A 19 -0.30 7.51 3.25
N ILE A 20 0.12 7.28 2.03
CA ILE A 20 -0.59 7.81 0.88
C ILE A 20 -2.00 7.25 0.81
N LEU A 21 -2.13 5.94 0.97
CA LEU A 21 -3.43 5.31 0.88
C LEU A 21 -4.36 5.76 2.01
N PHE A 22 -3.84 5.83 3.23
CA PHE A 22 -4.67 6.28 4.34
C PHE A 22 -5.06 7.75 4.20
N LYS A 23 -4.16 8.56 3.67
CA LYS A 23 -4.47 9.97 3.48
C LYS A 23 -5.58 10.16 2.46
N ASN A 24 -5.60 9.33 1.42
CA ASN A 24 -6.57 9.49 0.35
C ASN A 24 -7.85 8.69 0.56
N PHE A 25 -7.79 7.58 1.30
CA PHE A 25 -8.92 6.67 1.40
C PHE A 25 -9.24 6.26 2.82
N GLY A 26 -8.49 6.69 3.77
CA GLY A 26 -8.56 6.12 5.11
C GLY A 26 -9.78 6.51 5.92
N ASP A 27 -10.45 7.58 5.55
CA ASP A 27 -11.61 8.02 6.31
C ASP A 27 -12.90 7.83 5.54
N GLY A 28 -12.91 6.98 4.54
CA GLY A 28 -14.10 6.77 3.76
C GLY A 28 -14.65 5.37 3.96
N ASP A 29 -15.21 4.85 2.89
CA ASP A 29 -15.85 3.53 2.92
C ASP A 29 -14.87 2.40 2.74
N TYR A 30 -13.59 2.72 2.62
CA TYR A 30 -12.57 1.70 2.34
C TYR A 30 -12.10 1.07 3.64
N SER A 31 -11.95 -0.24 3.64
CA SER A 31 -11.53 -0.91 4.85
C SER A 31 -10.02 -0.82 4.98
N ASN A 32 -9.55 -0.81 6.23
CA ASN A 32 -8.11 -0.80 6.46
C ASN A 32 -7.44 -2.05 5.89
N GLN A 33 -8.13 -3.18 5.92
CA GLN A 33 -7.56 -4.40 5.39
C GLN A 33 -7.30 -4.27 3.90
N SER A 34 -8.23 -3.66 3.16
CA SER A 34 -8.03 -3.44 1.74
C SER A 34 -6.81 -2.58 1.47
N ILE A 35 -6.61 -1.57 2.31
CA ILE A 35 -5.44 -0.69 2.17
C ILE A 35 -4.16 -1.48 2.39
N TYR A 36 -4.11 -2.30 3.43
CA TYR A 36 -2.91 -3.09 3.70
C TYR A 36 -2.65 -4.10 2.59
N GLU A 37 -3.69 -4.74 2.10
CA GLU A 37 -3.52 -5.72 1.03
C GLU A 37 -3.02 -5.06 -0.25
N CYS A 38 -3.59 -3.91 -0.59
CA CYS A 38 -3.14 -3.19 -1.76
C CYS A 38 -1.69 -2.71 -1.60
N ALA A 39 -1.35 -2.26 -0.40
CA ALA A 39 0.02 -1.81 -0.16
C ALA A 39 1.02 -2.96 -0.33
N ASP A 40 0.68 -4.12 0.18
CA ASP A 40 1.57 -5.27 0.03
C ASP A 40 1.71 -5.66 -1.44
N ASP A 41 0.61 -5.66 -2.17
CA ASP A 41 0.64 -6.00 -3.59
C ASP A 41 1.46 -4.97 -4.37
N TRP A 42 1.24 -3.70 -4.09
CA TRP A 42 1.98 -2.63 -4.76
C TRP A 42 3.47 -2.75 -4.50
N CYS A 43 3.84 -2.98 -3.24
CA CYS A 43 5.26 -3.05 -2.88
C CYS A 43 5.95 -4.25 -3.50
N SER A 44 5.21 -5.29 -3.85
CA SER A 44 5.82 -6.45 -4.49
C SER A 44 6.04 -6.23 -5.99
N LYS A 45 5.38 -5.22 -6.56
CA LYS A 45 5.44 -5.00 -7.99
C LYS A 45 6.16 -3.72 -8.39
N GLN A 46 6.12 -2.73 -7.55
CA GLN A 46 6.63 -1.40 -7.88
C GLN A 46 7.63 -0.94 -6.85
N VAL A 47 8.50 -0.04 -7.27
CA VAL A 47 9.47 0.54 -6.35
C VAL A 47 9.26 2.05 -6.18
N THR A 48 8.20 2.59 -6.75
CA THR A 48 7.85 4.01 -6.59
C THR A 48 6.38 4.10 -6.23
N THR A 49 5.98 5.29 -5.79
CA THR A 49 4.57 5.52 -5.46
C THR A 49 3.80 6.17 -6.61
N ASN A 50 4.43 6.32 -7.77
CA ASN A 50 3.74 6.92 -8.90
C ASN A 50 2.59 6.03 -9.36
N GLY A 51 1.42 6.59 -9.44
CA GLY A 51 0.24 5.85 -9.88
C GLY A 51 -0.44 5.06 -8.80
N LEU A 52 0.03 5.14 -7.56
CA LEU A 52 -0.51 4.34 -6.47
C LEU A 52 -2.00 4.62 -6.24
N VAL A 53 -2.39 5.89 -6.22
CA VAL A 53 -3.78 6.25 -5.96
C VAL A 53 -4.69 5.67 -7.05
N ASN A 54 -4.27 5.80 -8.31
CA ASN A 54 -5.06 5.25 -9.41
C ASN A 54 -5.12 3.74 -9.33
N TYR A 55 -4.03 3.11 -8.95
CA TYR A 55 -3.98 1.66 -8.80
C TYR A 55 -4.99 1.21 -7.74
N TYR A 56 -5.03 1.90 -6.62
CA TYR A 56 -5.93 1.52 -5.55
C TYR A 56 -7.40 1.71 -5.97
N LYS A 57 -7.69 2.78 -6.69
CA LYS A 57 -9.05 3.00 -7.16
C LYS A 57 -9.50 1.84 -8.05
N ALA A 58 -8.65 1.42 -8.97
CA ALA A 58 -8.98 0.30 -9.84
C ALA A 58 -9.07 -1.01 -9.07
N TYR A 59 -8.17 -1.18 -8.10
CA TYR A 59 -8.14 -2.38 -7.27
C TYR A 59 -9.42 -2.52 -6.48
N TYR A 60 -9.89 -1.44 -5.90
CA TYR A 60 -11.04 -1.49 -5.00
C TYR A 60 -12.36 -1.49 -5.74
N ASN A 61 -12.39 -0.91 -6.93
CA ASN A 61 -13.64 -0.81 -7.69
C ASN A 61 -13.86 -1.95 -8.63
N LYS A 62 -13.27 -3.06 -8.42
CA LYS A 62 -13.48 -4.17 -9.33
C LYS A 62 -14.85 -4.78 -9.27
#